data_d28581b89163ee26cda3417fb6285840
#
_entry.id   d28581b89163ee26cda3417fb6285840
#
_cell.length_a   1.000
_cell.length_b   1.000
_cell.length_c   1.000
_cell.angle_alpha   90.00
_cell.angle_beta   90.00
_cell.angle_gamma   90.00
#
_symmetry.space_group_name_H-M   'P 1'
#
loop_
_entity.id
_entity.type
_entity.pdbx_description
1 polymer ?
#
loop_
_entity_poly.entity_id
_entity_poly.type
_entity_poly.pdbx_seq_one_letter_code
_entity_poly.pdbx_strand_id
1 'polypeptide(L)'
;MRSFTALLGVLAVVAGAGPATAQTADKYPDKPIRIMAPYAPGGNIDVTARIIAEKLKDVLGVTVLVENKAGASGMIGSDVVARSAPDGYNLLVSANSLVAVPAIYGNAPYDWRTAFQPISHIQSVPAVLVVPPNSPIKTLADFIALGKDGKFTVADSGVGTTNHIAIELIGEATGTRYTLVHYKGSGQAHLDLIAGQVPAQVDQVNAAIGHIKAGKMRAIAVASDKRVPQLPDVPTMKESGVKGLENFTFSTYTGLFAPAKLPPEILAKLNAAMVATLADPAVIKRFADLTAETKSSTPQELAAMLDKEEKLVVPLIKKLGIKAE
;
A
#
# COMPACT_ATOMS: atom_id res chain seq x y z
N MET A 1 4.96 -83.68 20.39
CA MET A 1 5.24 -82.68 19.36
C MET A 1 4.50 -81.40 19.80
N ARG A 2 5.20 -80.38 20.20
CA ARG A 2 4.70 -79.21 20.97
C ARG A 2 4.53 -78.05 20.01
N SER A 3 3.29 -77.52 19.94
CA SER A 3 2.91 -76.33 19.16
C SER A 3 3.20 -75.08 19.97
N PHE A 4 4.01 -74.17 19.44
CA PHE A 4 4.27 -72.83 20.01
C PHE A 4 3.36 -71.83 19.27
N THR A 5 2.41 -71.24 20.01
CA THR A 5 1.59 -70.15 19.53
C THR A 5 2.24 -68.81 19.94
N ALA A 6 2.72 -68.05 18.96
CA ALA A 6 3.28 -66.73 19.16
C ALA A 6 2.14 -65.66 19.15
N LEU A 7 1.99 -64.93 20.26
CA LEU A 7 1.05 -63.82 20.43
C LEU A 7 1.76 -62.53 20.04
N LEU A 8 1.38 -61.93 18.88
CA LEU A 8 1.82 -60.59 18.46
C LEU A 8 0.97 -59.52 19.19
N GLY A 9 1.58 -58.82 20.12
CA GLY A 9 0.97 -57.63 20.72
C GLY A 9 1.11 -56.41 19.79
N VAL A 10 -0.02 -55.87 19.32
CA VAL A 10 -0.08 -54.61 18.58
C VAL A 10 -0.06 -53.49 19.62
N LEU A 11 1.04 -52.73 19.68
CA LEU A 11 1.15 -51.50 20.46
C LEU A 11 0.50 -50.37 19.65
N ALA A 12 -0.71 -49.94 20.01
CA ALA A 12 -1.36 -48.76 19.48
C ALA A 12 -0.71 -47.49 20.08
N VAL A 13 0.10 -46.79 19.28
CA VAL A 13 0.59 -45.47 19.63
C VAL A 13 -0.56 -44.48 19.42
N VAL A 14 -1.20 -44.07 20.49
CA VAL A 14 -2.14 -42.94 20.49
C VAL A 14 -1.31 -41.67 20.43
N ALA A 15 -1.17 -41.09 19.23
CA ALA A 15 -0.60 -39.78 19.06
C ALA A 15 -1.58 -38.76 19.69
N GLY A 16 -1.25 -38.26 20.85
CA GLY A 16 -1.95 -37.19 21.55
C GLY A 16 -1.80 -35.91 20.75
N ALA A 17 -2.82 -35.58 19.94
CA ALA A 17 -3.03 -34.21 19.46
C ALA A 17 -3.36 -33.35 20.69
N GLY A 18 -2.35 -32.69 21.26
CA GLY A 18 -2.56 -31.69 22.29
C GLY A 18 -3.54 -30.63 21.79
N PRO A 19 -4.44 -30.12 22.62
CA PRO A 19 -5.32 -29.02 22.23
C PRO A 19 -4.45 -27.85 21.84
N ALA A 20 -4.56 -27.37 20.59
CA ALA A 20 -4.09 -26.05 20.22
C ALA A 20 -4.75 -25.08 21.22
N THR A 21 -3.97 -24.52 22.13
CA THR A 21 -4.45 -23.52 23.07
C THR A 21 -4.97 -22.35 22.25
N ALA A 22 -6.27 -22.28 22.05
CA ALA A 22 -6.93 -21.07 21.58
C ALA A 22 -6.53 -19.96 22.56
N GLN A 23 -5.70 -19.03 22.10
CA GLN A 23 -5.31 -17.86 22.88
C GLN A 23 -6.59 -17.13 23.21
N THR A 24 -6.97 -17.08 24.48
CA THR A 24 -8.20 -16.45 24.91
C THR A 24 -8.11 -14.96 24.57
N ALA A 25 -9.07 -14.45 23.81
CA ALA A 25 -9.15 -13.06 23.35
C ALA A 25 -9.07 -12.04 24.50
N ASP A 26 -9.38 -12.47 25.70
CA ASP A 26 -9.31 -11.66 26.93
C ASP A 26 -7.91 -11.13 27.25
N LYS A 27 -6.84 -11.82 26.81
CA LYS A 27 -5.45 -11.39 27.03
C LYS A 27 -4.80 -10.74 25.81
N TYR A 28 -5.47 -10.72 24.66
CA TYR A 28 -4.91 -10.06 23.46
C TYR A 28 -5.05 -8.54 23.56
N PRO A 29 -3.99 -7.75 23.20
CA PRO A 29 -2.62 -8.18 22.99
C PRO A 29 -1.83 -8.24 24.31
N ASP A 30 -0.93 -9.21 24.46
CA ASP A 30 -0.05 -9.40 25.63
C ASP A 30 1.46 -9.34 25.26
N LYS A 31 1.77 -9.16 23.98
CA LYS A 31 3.13 -9.07 23.42
C LYS A 31 3.17 -8.05 22.28
N PRO A 32 4.37 -7.63 21.82
CA PRO A 32 4.49 -6.67 20.73
C PRO A 32 3.78 -7.11 19.45
N ILE A 33 3.11 -6.15 18.80
CA ILE A 33 2.49 -6.30 17.48
C ILE A 33 3.49 -5.80 16.42
N ARG A 34 3.58 -6.52 15.31
CA ARG A 34 4.41 -6.18 14.18
C ARG A 34 3.53 -5.76 12.99
N ILE A 35 3.80 -4.57 12.46
CA ILE A 35 3.19 -4.07 11.23
C ILE A 35 4.21 -4.19 10.10
N MET A 36 3.92 -5.02 9.12
CA MET A 36 4.70 -5.13 7.89
C MET A 36 4.35 -4.00 6.93
N ALA A 37 5.37 -3.24 6.50
CA ALA A 37 5.32 -2.31 5.38
C ALA A 37 6.07 -2.96 4.20
N PRO A 38 5.38 -3.42 3.14
CA PRO A 38 5.99 -4.28 2.11
C PRO A 38 6.79 -3.50 1.05
N TYR A 39 7.25 -2.29 1.38
CA TYR A 39 8.04 -1.40 0.52
C TYR A 39 9.24 -0.83 1.27
N ALA A 40 10.17 -0.21 0.53
CA ALA A 40 11.30 0.50 1.12
C ALA A 40 10.85 1.66 2.02
N PRO A 41 11.63 2.02 3.05
CA PRO A 41 11.33 3.14 3.93
C PRO A 41 11.16 4.47 3.18
N GLY A 42 10.38 5.39 3.76
CA GLY A 42 10.17 6.76 3.29
C GLY A 42 9.04 6.93 2.26
N GLY A 43 8.43 5.84 1.77
CA GLY A 43 7.25 5.91 0.90
C GLY A 43 5.94 5.99 1.69
N ASN A 44 4.82 6.17 0.97
CA ASN A 44 3.47 6.30 1.53
C ASN A 44 3.14 5.21 2.58
N ILE A 45 3.43 3.95 2.28
CA ILE A 45 3.09 2.82 3.16
C ILE A 45 3.90 2.86 4.47
N ASP A 46 5.20 3.14 4.38
CA ASP A 46 6.07 3.26 5.55
C ASP A 46 5.65 4.42 6.46
N VAL A 47 5.42 5.61 5.86
CA VAL A 47 4.95 6.81 6.58
C VAL A 47 3.62 6.53 7.28
N THR A 48 2.66 5.93 6.57
CA THR A 48 1.36 5.56 7.12
C THR A 48 1.48 4.57 8.28
N ALA A 49 2.26 3.49 8.09
CA ALA A 49 2.48 2.48 9.12
C ALA A 49 3.07 3.07 10.40
N ARG A 50 4.06 3.97 10.29
CA ARG A 50 4.70 4.60 11.47
C ARG A 50 3.75 5.54 12.21
N ILE A 51 2.93 6.31 11.50
CA ILE A 51 1.96 7.20 12.12
C ILE A 51 0.94 6.41 12.95
N ILE A 52 0.36 5.35 12.37
CA ILE A 52 -0.62 4.55 13.13
C ILE A 52 0.02 3.72 14.23
N ALA A 53 1.23 3.18 14.03
CA ALA A 53 1.93 2.37 15.04
C ALA A 53 2.21 3.16 16.32
N GLU A 54 2.59 4.43 16.19
CA GLU A 54 2.85 5.33 17.32
C GLU A 54 1.61 5.48 18.23
N LYS A 55 0.42 5.66 17.64
CA LYS A 55 -0.82 5.78 18.41
C LYS A 55 -1.42 4.46 18.81
N LEU A 56 -1.35 3.43 17.97
CA LEU A 56 -1.83 2.08 18.31
C LEU A 56 -1.13 1.51 19.55
N LYS A 57 0.16 1.84 19.73
CA LYS A 57 0.91 1.49 20.95
C LYS A 57 0.19 1.98 22.21
N ASP A 58 -0.30 3.22 22.20
CA ASP A 58 -0.98 3.82 23.36
C ASP A 58 -2.38 3.22 23.53
N VAL A 59 -3.11 3.02 22.41
CA VAL A 59 -4.47 2.48 22.42
C VAL A 59 -4.51 1.02 22.87
N LEU A 60 -3.55 0.21 22.44
CA LEU A 60 -3.48 -1.22 22.73
C LEU A 60 -2.65 -1.57 23.97
N GLY A 61 -1.86 -0.63 24.50
CA GLY A 61 -1.02 -0.83 25.67
C GLY A 61 0.17 -1.76 25.46
N VAL A 62 0.55 -2.03 24.21
CA VAL A 62 1.72 -2.87 23.85
C VAL A 62 2.59 -2.18 22.81
N THR A 63 3.84 -2.61 22.69
CA THR A 63 4.73 -2.10 21.65
C THR A 63 4.21 -2.48 20.26
N VAL A 64 4.19 -1.50 19.33
CA VAL A 64 3.86 -1.72 17.92
C VAL A 64 5.09 -1.36 17.08
N LEU A 65 5.62 -2.34 16.37
CA LEU A 65 6.84 -2.21 15.57
C LEU A 65 6.49 -2.16 14.08
N VAL A 66 7.18 -1.31 13.31
CA VAL A 66 7.09 -1.30 11.86
C VAL A 66 8.32 -1.94 11.26
N GLU A 67 8.10 -2.93 10.39
CA GLU A 67 9.16 -3.65 9.67
C GLU A 67 8.97 -3.47 8.17
N ASN A 68 10.03 -3.07 7.46
CA ASN A 68 10.01 -2.93 6.01
C ASN A 68 10.57 -4.19 5.34
N LYS A 69 9.81 -4.77 4.39
CA LYS A 69 10.28 -5.89 3.57
C LYS A 69 9.88 -5.69 2.11
N ALA A 70 10.73 -4.97 1.39
CA ALA A 70 10.50 -4.63 -0.01
C ALA A 70 10.80 -5.80 -0.95
N GLY A 71 10.19 -5.79 -2.14
CA GLY A 71 10.46 -6.69 -3.25
C GLY A 71 9.20 -7.14 -3.97
N ALA A 72 9.31 -7.41 -5.28
CA ALA A 72 8.21 -7.80 -6.16
C ALA A 72 6.97 -6.92 -5.95
N SER A 73 7.15 -5.60 -5.99
CA SER A 73 6.08 -4.58 -5.79
C SER A 73 5.26 -4.79 -4.51
N GLY A 74 5.90 -5.25 -3.44
CA GLY A 74 5.28 -5.50 -2.14
C GLY A 74 4.79 -6.93 -1.92
N MET A 75 4.83 -7.81 -2.92
CA MET A 75 4.37 -9.20 -2.75
C MET A 75 5.19 -9.97 -1.71
N ILE A 76 6.52 -9.76 -1.64
CA ILE A 76 7.38 -10.49 -0.70
C ILE A 76 6.98 -10.19 0.76
N GLY A 77 6.81 -8.92 1.10
CA GLY A 77 6.39 -8.53 2.44
C GLY A 77 4.95 -8.94 2.76
N SER A 78 4.05 -8.85 1.78
CA SER A 78 2.65 -9.27 1.92
C SER A 78 2.54 -10.79 2.13
N ASP A 79 3.30 -11.61 1.40
CA ASP A 79 3.31 -13.07 1.55
C ASP A 79 3.79 -13.51 2.94
N VAL A 80 4.76 -12.81 3.52
CA VAL A 80 5.19 -13.07 4.91
C VAL A 80 4.03 -12.95 5.88
N VAL A 81 3.19 -11.92 5.73
CA VAL A 81 2.02 -11.76 6.59
C VAL A 81 0.94 -12.78 6.24
N ALA A 82 0.68 -13.04 4.95
CA ALA A 82 -0.30 -14.04 4.52
C ALA A 82 -0.06 -15.43 5.13
N ARG A 83 1.21 -15.80 5.33
CA ARG A 83 1.64 -17.08 5.91
C ARG A 83 1.81 -17.04 7.44
N SER A 84 1.65 -15.90 8.06
CA SER A 84 1.78 -15.78 9.53
C SER A 84 0.57 -16.39 10.24
N ALA A 85 0.74 -16.71 11.52
CA ALA A 85 -0.39 -17.14 12.35
C ALA A 85 -1.49 -16.07 12.40
N PRO A 86 -2.78 -16.43 12.31
CA PRO A 86 -3.89 -15.49 12.39
C PRO A 86 -4.22 -15.13 13.85
N ASP A 87 -3.22 -14.67 14.59
CA ASP A 87 -3.28 -14.37 16.02
C ASP A 87 -3.29 -12.85 16.33
N GLY A 88 -3.29 -12.00 15.29
CA GLY A 88 -3.32 -10.55 15.41
C GLY A 88 -1.97 -9.87 15.68
N TYR A 89 -0.86 -10.61 15.78
CA TYR A 89 0.46 -10.03 16.09
C TYR A 89 1.31 -9.71 14.86
N ASN A 90 0.92 -10.20 13.69
CA ASN A 90 1.53 -9.84 12.41
C ASN A 90 0.47 -9.20 11.54
N LEU A 91 0.60 -7.91 11.31
CA LEU A 91 -0.34 -7.10 10.53
C LEU A 91 0.36 -6.56 9.27
N LEU A 92 -0.41 -6.20 8.27
CA LEU A 92 0.06 -5.63 7.02
C LEU A 92 -0.58 -4.26 6.82
N VAL A 93 0.22 -3.24 6.56
CA VAL A 93 -0.26 -2.00 5.94
C VAL A 93 0.00 -2.10 4.44
N SER A 94 -1.05 -2.03 3.65
CA SER A 94 -0.94 -2.09 2.20
C SER A 94 -1.90 -1.10 1.54
N ALA A 95 -1.72 -0.89 0.23
CA ALA A 95 -2.57 -0.03 -0.60
C ALA A 95 -3.49 -0.86 -1.49
N ASN A 96 -4.29 -0.17 -2.29
CA ASN A 96 -5.08 -0.78 -3.37
C ASN A 96 -4.24 -1.61 -4.37
N SER A 97 -2.92 -1.39 -4.44
CA SER A 97 -1.98 -2.26 -5.17
C SER A 97 -1.96 -3.73 -4.68
N LEU A 98 -2.47 -4.02 -3.49
CA LEU A 98 -2.65 -5.39 -2.98
C LEU A 98 -3.49 -6.26 -3.95
N VAL A 99 -4.38 -5.62 -4.70
CA VAL A 99 -5.23 -6.24 -5.71
C VAL A 99 -4.57 -6.26 -7.09
N ALA A 100 -3.94 -5.16 -7.49
CA ALA A 100 -3.37 -4.96 -8.82
C ALA A 100 -2.12 -5.81 -9.08
N VAL A 101 -1.20 -5.82 -8.11
CA VAL A 101 0.11 -6.48 -8.26
C VAL A 101 -0.02 -7.99 -8.53
N PRO A 102 -0.82 -8.79 -7.79
CA PRO A 102 -1.02 -10.19 -8.10
C PRO A 102 -1.53 -10.47 -9.53
N ALA A 103 -2.39 -9.59 -10.04
CA ALA A 103 -2.94 -9.74 -11.40
C ALA A 103 -1.89 -9.53 -12.50
N ILE A 104 -0.82 -8.77 -12.23
CA ILE A 104 0.27 -8.45 -13.16
C ILE A 104 1.31 -9.55 -13.19
N TYR A 105 1.66 -10.10 -12.03
CA TYR A 105 2.72 -11.11 -11.92
C TYR A 105 2.29 -12.52 -12.35
N GLY A 106 0.98 -12.81 -12.41
CA GLY A 106 0.43 -14.07 -12.90
C GLY A 106 0.70 -15.31 -12.03
N ASN A 107 1.73 -15.29 -11.20
CA ASN A 107 2.13 -16.35 -10.28
C ASN A 107 2.23 -15.84 -8.85
N ALA A 108 1.30 -14.97 -8.45
CA ALA A 108 1.28 -14.41 -7.11
C ALA A 108 1.22 -15.51 -6.05
N PRO A 109 1.98 -15.38 -4.95
CA PRO A 109 2.06 -16.40 -3.90
C PRO A 109 0.79 -16.45 -3.02
N TYR A 110 -0.14 -15.52 -3.22
CA TYR A 110 -1.41 -15.41 -2.50
C TYR A 110 -2.53 -14.86 -3.39
N ASP A 111 -3.75 -15.21 -3.06
CA ASP A 111 -4.96 -14.50 -3.46
C ASP A 111 -5.39 -13.60 -2.30
N TRP A 112 -5.52 -12.29 -2.55
CA TRP A 112 -5.80 -11.32 -1.52
C TRP A 112 -7.11 -11.59 -0.75
N ARG A 113 -8.13 -12.19 -1.42
CA ARG A 113 -9.43 -12.51 -0.81
C ARG A 113 -9.35 -13.62 0.23
N THR A 114 -8.48 -14.60 -0.02
CA THR A 114 -8.35 -15.80 0.83
C THR A 114 -7.16 -15.74 1.78
N ALA A 115 -6.20 -14.86 1.51
CA ALA A 115 -4.98 -14.73 2.30
C ALA A 115 -5.07 -13.67 3.40
N PHE A 116 -5.94 -12.66 3.24
CA PHE A 116 -6.00 -11.54 4.18
C PHE A 116 -7.39 -11.31 4.74
N GLN A 117 -7.43 -10.90 6.00
CA GLN A 117 -8.59 -10.34 6.68
C GLN A 117 -8.43 -8.82 6.72
N PRO A 118 -9.27 -8.04 5.99
CA PRO A 118 -9.31 -6.60 6.14
C PRO A 118 -9.68 -6.20 7.57
N ILE A 119 -9.04 -5.15 8.11
CA ILE A 119 -9.32 -4.63 9.45
C ILE A 119 -9.99 -3.25 9.34
N SER A 120 -9.31 -2.28 8.73
CA SER A 120 -9.83 -0.92 8.54
C SER A 120 -9.10 -0.18 7.43
N HIS A 121 -9.81 0.66 6.69
CA HIS A 121 -9.20 1.72 5.93
C HIS A 121 -8.45 2.67 6.87
N ILE A 122 -7.38 3.30 6.39
CA ILE A 122 -6.55 4.22 7.17
C ILE A 122 -6.63 5.62 6.60
N GLN A 123 -6.27 5.79 5.33
CA GLN A 123 -6.21 7.10 4.69
C GLN A 123 -6.28 6.98 3.15
N SER A 124 -6.67 8.09 2.52
CA SER A 124 -6.55 8.29 1.08
C SER A 124 -5.69 9.50 0.80
N VAL A 125 -4.85 9.42 -0.23
CA VAL A 125 -3.93 10.49 -0.62
C VAL A 125 -3.87 10.61 -2.14
N PRO A 126 -3.94 11.82 -2.72
CA PRO A 126 -3.84 12.00 -4.15
C PRO A 126 -2.44 11.74 -4.68
N ALA A 127 -2.36 11.36 -5.95
CA ALA A 127 -1.09 11.31 -6.66
C ALA A 127 -0.61 12.72 -7.02
N VAL A 128 0.72 12.87 -7.16
CA VAL A 128 1.40 14.09 -7.56
C VAL A 128 2.50 13.77 -8.57
N LEU A 129 2.59 14.57 -9.62
CA LEU A 129 3.75 14.58 -10.52
C LEU A 129 4.80 15.50 -9.93
N VAL A 130 6.00 14.98 -9.71
CA VAL A 130 7.15 15.71 -9.19
C VAL A 130 8.35 15.61 -10.14
N VAL A 131 9.18 16.65 -10.14
CA VAL A 131 10.39 16.76 -10.92
C VAL A 131 11.54 17.34 -10.06
N PRO A 132 12.81 17.22 -10.46
CA PRO A 132 13.90 17.94 -9.81
C PRO A 132 13.63 19.45 -9.77
N PRO A 133 14.12 20.20 -8.77
CA PRO A 133 13.82 21.63 -8.62
C PRO A 133 14.21 22.47 -9.83
N ASN A 134 15.32 22.11 -10.48
CA ASN A 134 15.87 22.82 -11.66
C ASN A 134 15.38 22.24 -12.99
N SER A 135 14.42 21.32 -12.99
CA SER A 135 13.87 20.71 -14.21
C SER A 135 13.34 21.78 -15.19
N PRO A 136 13.49 21.60 -16.51
CA PRO A 136 12.85 22.45 -17.51
C PRO A 136 11.32 22.28 -17.56
N ILE A 137 10.79 21.15 -17.06
CA ILE A 137 9.35 20.87 -17.00
C ILE A 137 8.70 21.82 -15.99
N LYS A 138 7.91 22.77 -16.44
CA LYS A 138 7.24 23.78 -15.59
C LYS A 138 5.76 23.49 -15.39
N THR A 139 5.13 22.83 -16.36
CA THR A 139 3.69 22.58 -16.42
C THR A 139 3.41 21.11 -16.72
N LEU A 140 2.17 20.68 -16.48
CA LEU A 140 1.71 19.35 -16.90
C LEU A 140 1.75 19.21 -18.43
N ALA A 141 1.48 20.28 -19.18
CA ALA A 141 1.59 20.29 -20.64
C ALA A 141 3.01 20.01 -21.13
N ASP A 142 4.03 20.55 -20.47
CA ASP A 142 5.45 20.25 -20.79
C ASP A 142 5.74 18.76 -20.60
N PHE A 143 5.27 18.17 -19.48
CA PHE A 143 5.45 16.75 -19.20
C PHE A 143 4.76 15.88 -20.27
N ILE A 144 3.50 16.19 -20.62
CA ILE A 144 2.76 15.46 -21.66
C ILE A 144 3.45 15.56 -23.03
N ALA A 145 4.01 16.73 -23.37
CA ALA A 145 4.73 16.90 -24.63
C ALA A 145 5.93 15.97 -24.75
N LEU A 146 6.64 15.68 -23.63
CA LEU A 146 7.78 14.77 -23.59
C LEU A 146 7.38 13.29 -23.70
N GLY A 147 6.15 12.93 -23.39
CA GLY A 147 5.65 11.55 -23.52
C GLY A 147 5.26 11.13 -24.93
N LYS A 148 5.31 12.03 -25.92
CA LYS A 148 4.82 11.75 -27.29
C LYS A 148 5.61 10.68 -28.04
N ASP A 149 6.91 10.59 -27.82
CA ASP A 149 7.78 9.62 -28.49
C ASP A 149 8.05 8.35 -27.66
N GLY A 150 7.52 8.29 -26.44
CA GLY A 150 7.66 7.14 -25.53
C GLY A 150 9.03 6.98 -24.88
N LYS A 151 9.95 7.90 -25.09
CA LYS A 151 11.35 7.80 -24.61
C LYS A 151 11.57 8.50 -23.27
N PHE A 152 10.66 9.40 -22.89
CA PHE A 152 10.81 10.13 -21.64
C PHE A 152 10.66 9.22 -20.44
N THR A 153 11.63 9.25 -19.53
CA THR A 153 11.70 8.37 -18.36
C THR A 153 10.90 8.92 -17.20
N VAL A 154 10.11 8.06 -16.55
CA VAL A 154 9.35 8.39 -15.34
C VAL A 154 9.58 7.31 -14.29
N ALA A 155 9.88 7.71 -13.06
CA ALA A 155 10.05 6.79 -11.95
C ALA A 155 8.70 6.48 -11.27
N ASP A 156 8.58 5.27 -10.77
CA ASP A 156 7.48 4.84 -9.90
C ASP A 156 7.97 3.94 -8.75
N SER A 157 7.08 3.48 -7.90
CA SER A 157 7.40 2.67 -6.72
C SER A 157 7.36 1.15 -6.97
N GLY A 158 7.24 0.72 -8.22
CA GLY A 158 7.25 -0.69 -8.64
C GLY A 158 6.09 -1.05 -9.58
N VAL A 159 6.27 -2.13 -10.32
CA VAL A 159 5.29 -2.61 -11.31
C VAL A 159 3.95 -2.88 -10.64
N GLY A 160 2.86 -2.32 -11.17
CA GLY A 160 1.50 -2.52 -10.66
C GLY A 160 1.17 -1.76 -9.38
N THR A 161 2.09 -0.97 -8.87
CA THR A 161 1.76 -0.02 -7.79
C THR A 161 0.82 1.07 -8.28
N THR A 162 0.19 1.76 -7.36
CA THR A 162 -0.71 2.88 -7.71
C THR A 162 -0.01 3.97 -8.50
N ASN A 163 1.29 4.20 -8.28
CA ASN A 163 2.08 5.16 -9.03
C ASN A 163 2.24 4.74 -10.50
N HIS A 164 2.56 3.47 -10.74
CA HIS A 164 2.63 2.90 -12.10
C HIS A 164 1.27 3.06 -12.81
N ILE A 165 0.19 2.61 -12.18
CA ILE A 165 -1.17 2.71 -12.75
C ILE A 165 -1.55 4.17 -13.05
N ALA A 166 -1.16 5.13 -12.21
CA ALA A 166 -1.41 6.55 -12.46
C ALA A 166 -0.71 7.05 -13.74
N ILE A 167 0.55 6.64 -13.96
CA ILE A 167 1.30 7.03 -15.16
C ILE A 167 0.65 6.45 -16.41
N GLU A 168 0.26 5.17 -16.38
CA GLU A 168 -0.40 4.50 -17.50
C GLU A 168 -1.77 5.14 -17.82
N LEU A 169 -2.55 5.50 -16.79
CA LEU A 169 -3.82 6.20 -16.98
C LEU A 169 -3.65 7.61 -17.58
N ILE A 170 -2.61 8.34 -17.15
CA ILE A 170 -2.26 9.64 -17.75
C ILE A 170 -1.90 9.43 -19.22
N GLY A 171 -1.07 8.42 -19.50
CA GLY A 171 -0.68 8.06 -20.86
C GLY A 171 -1.86 7.71 -21.76
N GLU A 172 -2.77 6.86 -21.28
CA GLU A 172 -4.00 6.50 -21.99
C GLU A 172 -4.89 7.71 -22.28
N ALA A 173 -5.10 8.55 -21.26
CA ALA A 173 -5.98 9.73 -21.38
C ALA A 173 -5.43 10.79 -22.34
N THR A 174 -4.09 10.90 -22.49
CA THR A 174 -3.42 11.93 -23.29
C THR A 174 -2.82 11.44 -24.59
N GLY A 175 -2.87 10.12 -24.84
CA GLY A 175 -2.23 9.50 -26.00
C GLY A 175 -0.70 9.54 -25.96
N THR A 176 -0.10 9.53 -24.74
CA THR A 176 1.35 9.53 -24.52
C THR A 176 1.82 8.21 -23.92
N ARG A 177 3.15 7.98 -23.99
CA ARG A 177 3.81 6.82 -23.39
C ARG A 177 5.09 7.26 -22.70
N TYR A 178 5.53 6.49 -21.73
CA TYR A 178 6.72 6.77 -20.93
C TYR A 178 7.58 5.51 -20.79
N THR A 179 8.88 5.66 -20.71
CA THR A 179 9.79 4.61 -20.27
C THR A 179 9.80 4.61 -18.75
N LEU A 180 9.35 3.52 -18.12
CA LEU A 180 9.21 3.46 -16.68
C LEU A 180 10.45 2.90 -16.00
N VAL A 181 10.83 3.50 -14.87
CA VAL A 181 11.88 3.00 -13.98
C VAL A 181 11.21 2.58 -12.67
N HIS A 182 11.15 1.28 -12.47
CA HIS A 182 10.47 0.67 -11.33
C HIS A 182 11.41 0.54 -10.13
N TYR A 183 11.07 1.19 -9.02
CA TYR A 183 11.79 1.11 -7.76
C TYR A 183 11.12 0.11 -6.79
N LYS A 184 11.82 -0.24 -5.70
CA LYS A 184 11.24 -1.10 -4.63
C LYS A 184 10.44 -0.29 -3.59
N GLY A 185 9.95 0.89 -4.00
CA GLY A 185 9.24 1.87 -3.17
C GLY A 185 9.72 3.29 -3.47
N SER A 186 8.96 4.32 -3.06
CA SER A 186 9.23 5.72 -3.40
C SER A 186 10.52 6.27 -2.78
N GLY A 187 10.97 5.74 -1.64
CA GLY A 187 12.12 6.33 -0.92
C GLY A 187 13.39 6.44 -1.74
N GLN A 188 13.78 5.36 -2.46
CA GLN A 188 14.96 5.39 -3.34
C GLN A 188 14.71 6.26 -4.59
N ALA A 189 13.50 6.18 -5.17
CA ALA A 189 13.11 7.01 -6.30
C ALA A 189 13.23 8.51 -5.98
N HIS A 190 12.87 8.92 -4.76
CA HIS A 190 13.04 10.30 -4.29
C HIS A 190 14.53 10.73 -4.31
N LEU A 191 15.42 9.87 -3.81
CA LEU A 191 16.85 10.19 -3.77
C LEU A 191 17.40 10.38 -5.19
N ASP A 192 17.02 9.49 -6.10
CA ASP A 192 17.46 9.53 -7.49
C ASP A 192 16.84 10.71 -8.26
N LEU A 193 15.59 11.08 -7.96
CA LEU A 193 14.95 12.27 -8.51
C LEU A 193 15.67 13.55 -8.03
N ILE A 194 15.94 13.67 -6.73
CA ILE A 194 16.65 14.81 -6.14
C ILE A 194 18.07 14.94 -6.73
N ALA A 195 18.73 13.81 -6.96
CA ALA A 195 20.05 13.76 -7.58
C ALA A 195 20.03 13.99 -9.10
N GLY A 196 18.83 14.09 -9.72
CA GLY A 196 18.67 14.28 -11.17
C GLY A 196 18.94 13.02 -12.00
N GLN A 197 18.98 11.83 -11.39
CA GLN A 197 19.15 10.55 -12.09
C GLN A 197 17.90 10.14 -12.86
N VAL A 198 16.72 10.56 -12.39
CA VAL A 198 15.46 10.42 -13.10
C VAL A 198 14.80 11.79 -13.24
N PRO A 199 14.21 12.10 -14.42
CA PRO A 199 13.72 13.45 -14.72
C PRO A 199 12.32 13.75 -14.16
N ALA A 200 11.52 12.72 -13.81
CA ALA A 200 10.19 12.87 -13.26
C ALA A 200 9.79 11.64 -12.45
N GLN A 201 8.86 11.81 -11.53
CA GLN A 201 8.23 10.73 -10.76
C GLN A 201 6.76 11.06 -10.54
N VAL A 202 5.90 10.04 -10.61
CA VAL A 202 4.55 10.10 -10.05
C VAL A 202 4.56 9.41 -8.70
N ASP A 203 4.08 10.09 -7.66
CA ASP A 203 4.05 9.55 -6.30
C ASP A 203 2.81 10.02 -5.54
N GLN A 204 2.64 9.58 -4.29
CA GLN A 204 1.64 10.11 -3.38
C GLN A 204 2.14 11.39 -2.71
N VAL A 205 1.25 12.38 -2.57
CA VAL A 205 1.64 13.69 -1.98
C VAL A 205 2.25 13.52 -0.59
N ASN A 206 1.70 12.64 0.26
CA ASN A 206 2.19 12.45 1.63
C ASN A 206 3.65 11.95 1.73
N ALA A 207 4.11 11.20 0.74
CA ALA A 207 5.50 10.76 0.69
C ALA A 207 6.43 11.87 0.16
N ALA A 208 5.97 12.66 -0.81
CA ALA A 208 6.77 13.68 -1.48
C ALA A 208 6.77 15.06 -0.78
N ILE A 209 5.74 15.40 0.02
CA ILE A 209 5.48 16.76 0.49
C ILE A 209 6.63 17.35 1.33
N GLY A 210 7.30 16.53 2.14
CA GLY A 210 8.46 16.98 2.91
C GLY A 210 9.61 17.48 2.02
N HIS A 211 9.87 16.77 0.93
CA HIS A 211 10.89 17.16 -0.06
C HIS A 211 10.45 18.37 -0.88
N ILE A 212 9.15 18.46 -1.21
CA ILE A 212 8.58 19.61 -1.95
C ILE A 212 8.72 20.88 -1.10
N LYS A 213 8.28 20.84 0.16
CA LYS A 213 8.41 21.98 1.10
C LYS A 213 9.87 22.38 1.38
N ALA A 214 10.78 21.43 1.36
CA ALA A 214 12.21 21.67 1.50
C ALA A 214 12.88 22.18 0.20
N GLY A 215 12.13 22.38 -0.90
CA GLY A 215 12.64 22.82 -2.20
C GLY A 215 13.52 21.80 -2.91
N LYS A 216 13.54 20.54 -2.46
CA LYS A 216 14.32 19.45 -3.06
C LYS A 216 13.64 18.80 -4.27
N MET A 217 12.32 18.99 -4.36
CA MET A 217 11.48 18.57 -5.50
C MET A 217 10.53 19.69 -5.85
N ARG A 218 10.06 19.75 -7.09
CA ARG A 218 8.99 20.63 -7.51
C ARG A 218 7.78 19.81 -7.93
N ALA A 219 6.63 20.07 -7.31
CA ALA A 219 5.36 19.54 -7.73
C ALA A 219 4.84 20.28 -8.97
N ILE A 220 4.36 19.53 -9.95
CA ILE A 220 3.83 20.05 -11.22
C ILE A 220 2.30 20.07 -11.21
N ALA A 221 1.66 18.97 -10.78
CA ALA A 221 0.22 18.88 -10.67
C ALA A 221 -0.18 17.77 -9.69
N VAL A 222 -1.33 17.92 -9.03
CA VAL A 222 -1.93 16.90 -8.16
C VAL A 222 -3.16 16.27 -8.82
N ALA A 223 -3.35 14.98 -8.64
CA ALA A 223 -4.47 14.22 -9.21
C ALA A 223 -5.70 14.22 -8.28
N SER A 224 -6.12 15.39 -7.81
CA SER A 224 -7.25 15.57 -6.90
C SER A 224 -8.34 16.46 -7.51
N ASP A 225 -9.54 16.43 -6.92
CA ASP A 225 -10.65 17.30 -7.36
C ASP A 225 -10.41 18.79 -7.13
N LYS A 226 -9.68 19.11 -6.06
CA LYS A 226 -9.30 20.46 -5.64
C LYS A 226 -7.83 20.50 -5.30
N ARG A 227 -7.21 21.67 -5.35
CA ARG A 227 -5.86 21.88 -4.87
C ARG A 227 -5.74 21.43 -3.42
N VAL A 228 -4.62 20.82 -3.08
CA VAL A 228 -4.37 20.41 -1.69
C VAL A 228 -3.93 21.60 -0.86
N PRO A 229 -4.50 21.82 0.33
CA PRO A 229 -4.24 23.03 1.13
C PRO A 229 -2.77 23.27 1.46
N GLN A 230 -1.97 22.21 1.56
CA GLN A 230 -0.56 22.28 1.90
C GLN A 230 0.35 22.64 0.70
N LEU A 231 -0.22 22.64 -0.51
CA LEU A 231 0.43 23.01 -1.78
C LEU A 231 -0.52 23.92 -2.60
N PRO A 232 -0.90 25.10 -2.10
CA PRO A 232 -1.96 25.93 -2.70
C PRO A 232 -1.59 26.43 -4.10
N ASP A 233 -0.31 26.55 -4.40
CA ASP A 233 0.19 27.04 -5.70
C ASP A 233 0.28 25.92 -6.75
N VAL A 234 0.16 24.64 -6.34
CA VAL A 234 0.22 23.50 -7.25
C VAL A 234 -1.16 23.24 -7.83
N PRO A 235 -1.34 23.33 -9.16
CA PRO A 235 -2.63 23.10 -9.81
C PRO A 235 -3.04 21.62 -9.72
N THR A 236 -4.31 21.36 -9.84
CA THR A 236 -4.81 20.01 -10.12
C THR A 236 -4.53 19.64 -11.58
N MET A 237 -4.51 18.35 -11.89
CA MET A 237 -4.41 17.88 -13.27
C MET A 237 -5.59 18.38 -14.12
N LYS A 238 -6.78 18.56 -13.53
CA LYS A 238 -7.98 19.15 -14.16
C LYS A 238 -7.76 20.62 -14.56
N GLU A 239 -7.10 21.39 -13.69
CA GLU A 239 -6.83 22.83 -13.93
C GLU A 239 -5.76 23.07 -15.00
N SER A 240 -5.02 22.02 -15.40
CA SER A 240 -3.91 22.14 -16.35
C SER A 240 -4.34 22.49 -17.78
N GLY A 241 -5.61 22.30 -18.13
CA GLY A 241 -6.12 22.46 -19.50
C GLY A 241 -5.63 21.40 -20.50
N VAL A 242 -4.98 20.34 -20.02
CA VAL A 242 -4.52 19.23 -20.87
C VAL A 242 -5.73 18.39 -21.27
N LYS A 243 -5.92 18.24 -22.61
CA LYS A 243 -7.00 17.44 -23.19
C LYS A 243 -6.92 15.98 -22.69
N GLY A 244 -8.02 15.44 -22.23
CA GLY A 244 -8.15 14.09 -21.67
C GLY A 244 -8.01 14.03 -20.16
N LEU A 245 -7.55 15.11 -19.48
CA LEU A 245 -7.40 15.18 -18.04
C LEU A 245 -8.40 16.08 -17.32
N GLU A 246 -9.46 16.53 -18.01
CA GLU A 246 -10.48 17.47 -17.51
C GLU A 246 -11.21 16.95 -16.26
N ASN A 247 -11.30 15.62 -16.12
CA ASN A 247 -11.93 14.96 -14.97
C ASN A 247 -10.97 13.99 -14.27
N PHE A 248 -9.66 14.09 -14.53
CA PHE A 248 -8.69 13.14 -14.01
C PHE A 248 -8.49 13.32 -12.50
N THR A 249 -8.79 12.29 -11.76
CA THR A 249 -8.46 12.17 -10.35
C THR A 249 -7.89 10.78 -10.09
N PHE A 250 -6.89 10.69 -9.24
CA PHE A 250 -6.31 9.42 -8.85
C PHE A 250 -5.76 9.49 -7.43
N SER A 251 -6.19 8.56 -6.59
CA SER A 251 -5.77 8.49 -5.18
C SER A 251 -5.40 7.08 -4.81
N THR A 252 -4.37 6.99 -3.98
CA THR A 252 -4.04 5.76 -3.27
C THR A 252 -4.78 5.74 -1.96
N TYR A 253 -5.48 4.65 -1.65
CA TYR A 253 -5.94 4.39 -0.30
C TYR A 253 -5.11 3.28 0.34
N THR A 254 -4.96 3.36 1.66
CA THR A 254 -4.25 2.36 2.45
C THR A 254 -5.17 1.75 3.49
N GLY A 255 -4.95 0.47 3.77
CA GLY A 255 -5.66 -0.29 4.78
C GLY A 255 -4.73 -1.08 5.68
N LEU A 256 -5.26 -1.45 6.84
CA LEU A 256 -4.65 -2.43 7.75
C LEU A 256 -5.30 -3.78 7.54
N PHE A 257 -4.48 -4.82 7.47
CA PHE A 257 -4.87 -6.20 7.21
C PHE A 257 -4.21 -7.15 8.20
N ALA A 258 -4.83 -8.30 8.43
CA ALA A 258 -4.24 -9.43 9.12
C ALA A 258 -4.21 -10.67 8.20
N PRO A 259 -3.52 -11.76 8.57
CA PRO A 259 -3.71 -13.07 7.93
C PRO A 259 -5.18 -13.47 7.98
N ALA A 260 -5.65 -14.18 6.95
CA ALA A 260 -7.01 -14.72 6.92
C ALA A 260 -7.31 -15.63 8.12
N LYS A 261 -8.60 -15.80 8.44
CA LYS A 261 -9.08 -16.59 9.58
C LYS A 261 -8.70 -16.03 10.96
N LEU A 262 -8.48 -14.71 11.03
CA LEU A 262 -8.33 -14.03 12.32
C LEU A 262 -9.58 -14.24 13.18
N PRO A 263 -9.44 -14.62 14.48
CA PRO A 263 -10.57 -14.76 15.38
C PRO A 263 -11.45 -13.48 15.41
N PRO A 264 -12.79 -13.61 15.37
CA PRO A 264 -13.69 -12.45 15.29
C PRO A 264 -13.51 -11.44 16.42
N GLU A 265 -13.22 -11.89 17.63
CA GLU A 265 -12.97 -11.05 18.80
C GLU A 265 -11.66 -10.22 18.67
N ILE A 266 -10.62 -10.80 18.08
CA ILE A 266 -9.37 -10.08 17.81
C ILE A 266 -9.59 -9.06 16.68
N LEU A 267 -10.33 -9.45 15.63
CA LEU A 267 -10.70 -8.54 14.55
C LEU A 267 -11.48 -7.33 15.08
N ALA A 268 -12.48 -7.56 15.92
CA ALA A 268 -13.27 -6.49 16.53
C ALA A 268 -12.39 -5.55 17.37
N LYS A 269 -11.48 -6.10 18.17
CA LYS A 269 -10.55 -5.32 19.01
C LYS A 269 -9.59 -4.48 18.17
N LEU A 270 -9.03 -5.05 17.11
CA LEU A 270 -8.14 -4.32 16.19
C LEU A 270 -8.88 -3.24 15.41
N ASN A 271 -10.10 -3.52 14.92
CA ASN A 271 -10.90 -2.51 14.24
C ASN A 271 -11.27 -1.36 15.18
N ALA A 272 -11.71 -1.66 16.41
CA ALA A 272 -11.99 -0.63 17.42
C ALA A 272 -10.76 0.22 17.76
N ALA A 273 -9.59 -0.41 17.88
CA ALA A 273 -8.33 0.28 18.11
C ALA A 273 -7.96 1.20 16.92
N MET A 274 -8.22 0.78 15.68
CA MET A 274 -8.03 1.62 14.49
C MET A 274 -9.00 2.81 14.47
N VAL A 275 -10.27 2.60 14.81
CA VAL A 275 -11.25 3.69 14.93
C VAL A 275 -10.78 4.72 15.95
N ALA A 276 -10.36 4.29 17.14
CA ALA A 276 -9.83 5.19 18.17
C ALA A 276 -8.54 5.91 17.72
N THR A 277 -7.63 5.19 17.05
CA THR A 277 -6.39 5.76 16.52
C THR A 277 -6.66 6.85 15.50
N LEU A 278 -7.56 6.62 14.55
CA LEU A 278 -7.84 7.57 13.47
C LEU A 278 -8.79 8.69 13.88
N ALA A 279 -9.46 8.58 15.02
CA ALA A 279 -10.24 9.67 15.65
C ALA A 279 -9.37 10.61 16.52
N ASP A 280 -8.11 10.24 16.80
CA ASP A 280 -7.22 11.09 17.61
C ASP A 280 -6.86 12.37 16.86
N PRO A 281 -7.07 13.58 17.46
CA PRO A 281 -6.80 14.85 16.81
C PRO A 281 -5.34 15.02 16.34
N ALA A 282 -4.37 14.47 17.09
CA ALA A 282 -2.96 14.55 16.70
C ALA A 282 -2.66 13.68 15.48
N VAL A 283 -3.29 12.50 15.38
CA VAL A 283 -3.19 11.62 14.22
C VAL A 283 -3.85 12.27 13.00
N ILE A 284 -5.07 12.80 13.17
CA ILE A 284 -5.79 13.53 12.10
C ILE A 284 -4.92 14.68 11.59
N LYS A 285 -4.40 15.51 12.51
CA LYS A 285 -3.54 16.63 12.14
C LYS A 285 -2.28 16.16 11.38
N ARG A 286 -1.63 15.11 11.86
CA ARG A 286 -0.40 14.60 11.25
C ARG A 286 -0.64 14.10 9.82
N PHE A 287 -1.74 13.39 9.56
CA PHE A 287 -2.13 13.00 8.21
C PHE A 287 -2.53 14.20 7.35
N ALA A 288 -3.29 15.15 7.90
CA ALA A 288 -3.67 16.36 7.20
C ALA A 288 -2.45 17.21 6.79
N ASP A 289 -1.45 17.35 7.66
CA ASP A 289 -0.18 18.05 7.36
C ASP A 289 0.58 17.38 6.18
N LEU A 290 0.33 16.10 5.96
CA LEU A 290 0.84 15.29 4.85
C LEU A 290 -0.15 15.18 3.67
N THR A 291 -1.22 15.97 3.67
CA THR A 291 -2.28 15.95 2.62
C THR A 291 -3.04 14.63 2.47
N ALA A 292 -3.03 13.81 3.50
CA ALA A 292 -3.77 12.56 3.54
C ALA A 292 -5.07 12.75 4.33
N GLU A 293 -6.17 12.27 3.77
CA GLU A 293 -7.48 12.26 4.43
C GLU A 293 -7.64 10.94 5.18
N THR A 294 -7.80 11.02 6.51
CA THR A 294 -8.02 9.84 7.35
C THR A 294 -9.50 9.50 7.46
N LYS A 295 -9.80 8.23 7.34
CA LYS A 295 -11.16 7.70 7.55
C LYS A 295 -11.08 6.24 7.92
N SER A 296 -11.46 5.90 9.16
CA SER A 296 -11.64 4.50 9.53
C SER A 296 -12.83 3.86 8.78
N SER A 297 -12.81 2.55 8.68
CA SER A 297 -13.91 1.78 8.10
C SER A 297 -14.16 0.51 8.91
N THR A 298 -15.30 -0.12 8.68
CA THR A 298 -15.51 -1.51 9.04
C THR A 298 -14.65 -2.43 8.16
N PRO A 299 -14.37 -3.67 8.59
CA PRO A 299 -13.72 -4.68 7.76
C PRO A 299 -14.44 -4.93 6.43
N GLN A 300 -15.78 -4.92 6.44
CA GLN A 300 -16.63 -5.13 5.27
C GLN A 300 -16.53 -3.99 4.27
N GLU A 301 -16.49 -2.74 4.74
CA GLU A 301 -16.31 -1.58 3.87
C GLU A 301 -14.94 -1.61 3.18
N LEU A 302 -13.86 -1.96 3.91
CA LEU A 302 -12.54 -2.09 3.29
C LEU A 302 -12.52 -3.23 2.26
N ALA A 303 -13.15 -4.37 2.56
CA ALA A 303 -13.29 -5.46 1.58
C ALA A 303 -14.03 -5.01 0.32
N ALA A 304 -15.13 -4.27 0.47
CA ALA A 304 -15.89 -3.73 -0.65
C ALA A 304 -15.08 -2.72 -1.49
N MET A 305 -14.19 -1.93 -0.85
CA MET A 305 -13.26 -1.04 -1.57
C MET A 305 -12.30 -1.85 -2.45
N LEU A 306 -11.72 -2.93 -1.91
CA LEU A 306 -10.83 -3.82 -2.67
C LEU A 306 -11.55 -4.52 -3.82
N ASP A 307 -12.78 -5.00 -3.62
CA ASP A 307 -13.59 -5.59 -4.67
C ASP A 307 -13.91 -4.61 -5.81
N LYS A 308 -14.19 -3.35 -5.46
CA LYS A 308 -14.40 -2.27 -6.44
C LYS A 308 -13.11 -1.99 -7.20
N GLU A 309 -11.99 -1.93 -6.52
CA GLU A 309 -10.67 -1.70 -7.13
C GLU A 309 -10.34 -2.79 -8.13
N GLU A 310 -10.52 -4.06 -7.78
CA GLU A 310 -10.23 -5.18 -8.68
C GLU A 310 -11.06 -5.11 -9.96
N LYS A 311 -12.36 -4.81 -9.84
CA LYS A 311 -13.26 -4.66 -10.99
C LYS A 311 -12.85 -3.54 -11.93
N LEU A 312 -12.16 -2.51 -11.43
CA LEU A 312 -11.67 -1.39 -12.22
C LEU A 312 -10.27 -1.67 -12.80
N VAL A 313 -9.35 -2.12 -11.96
CA VAL A 313 -7.91 -2.16 -12.29
C VAL A 313 -7.51 -3.40 -13.06
N VAL A 314 -8.09 -4.57 -12.75
CA VAL A 314 -7.71 -5.82 -13.45
C VAL A 314 -8.06 -5.81 -14.94
N PRO A 315 -9.25 -5.34 -15.39
CA PRO A 315 -9.53 -5.17 -16.81
C PRO A 315 -8.59 -4.15 -17.48
N LEU A 316 -8.26 -3.06 -16.78
CA LEU A 316 -7.34 -2.04 -17.27
C LEU A 316 -5.93 -2.60 -17.49
N ILE A 317 -5.39 -3.34 -16.51
CA ILE A 317 -4.09 -4.03 -16.60
C ILE A 317 -4.05 -4.90 -17.86
N LYS A 318 -5.09 -5.67 -18.10
CA LYS A 318 -5.21 -6.53 -19.30
C LYS A 318 -5.27 -5.71 -20.59
N LYS A 319 -6.06 -4.62 -20.61
CA LYS A 319 -6.20 -3.73 -21.77
C LYS A 319 -4.88 -3.06 -22.14
N LEU A 320 -4.13 -2.58 -21.14
CA LEU A 320 -2.84 -1.91 -21.32
C LEU A 320 -1.67 -2.88 -21.53
N GLY A 321 -1.91 -4.19 -21.36
CA GLY A 321 -0.86 -5.21 -21.49
C GLY A 321 0.23 -5.14 -20.43
N ILE A 322 -0.09 -4.58 -19.25
CA ILE A 322 0.86 -4.43 -18.14
C ILE A 322 1.25 -5.81 -17.63
N LYS A 323 2.55 -6.11 -17.67
CA LYS A 323 3.14 -7.36 -17.20
C LYS A 323 4.38 -7.08 -16.36
N ALA A 324 4.64 -7.93 -15.38
CA ALA A 324 5.94 -7.98 -14.72
C ALA A 324 6.96 -8.60 -15.70
N GLU A 325 8.13 -7.99 -15.78
CA GLU A 325 9.26 -8.55 -16.53
C GLU A 325 9.86 -9.75 -15.80
#